data_2fb9e5ec990971cbb7a048ec2f48300a
#
_entry.id   2fb9e5ec990971cbb7a048ec2f48300a
#
_cell.length_a   1.000
_cell.length_b   1.000
_cell.length_c   1.000
_cell.angle_alpha   90.00
_cell.angle_beta   90.00
_cell.angle_gamma   90.00
#
_symmetry.space_group_name_H-M   'P 1'
#
loop_
_entity.id
_entity.type
_entity.pdbx_description
1 polymer ?
#
loop_
_entity_poly.entity_id
_entity_poly.type
_entity_poly.pdbx_seq_one_letter_code
_entity_poly.pdbx_strand_id
1 'polypeptide(L)'
;MARIAVSFFCLLLLAGCSPLYTARALTRPGEFTPGIEGPACGRDGSIYAVNFTEQGTIGRISPSGKGEVFLKLPADSVGNGIRFDRAGNMYIADYVNHQVFKVAPGTSKPVVFASNSMMNQPNDLAISFGGTLYASDPNWPAKTGQLWKITVDGRTTRLAEKMGTTNGIEVSPDGRTLYVNESAQRKIWSFAIDSDGNLFGKKLFKSFEDHGFDGMRCDVDGNLYVTRYGKGTVVKLSPSGKVLAEIDVLGKKPSNICFGGPDGRTAYVTEVEHTRIVSFRVERPGLAWSRLFDL
;
A
#
# COMPACT_ATOMS: atom_id res chain seq x y z
N MET A 1 -52.15 -23.21 -38.56
CA MET A 1 -51.61 -22.72 -37.30
C MET A 1 -50.13 -23.03 -37.26
N ALA A 2 -49.29 -22.05 -37.55
CA ALA A 2 -47.84 -22.26 -37.53
C ALA A 2 -47.26 -21.87 -36.14
N ARG A 3 -46.57 -22.82 -35.52
CA ARG A 3 -45.88 -22.56 -34.23
C ARG A 3 -44.51 -21.99 -34.54
N ILE A 4 -44.26 -20.76 -34.12
CA ILE A 4 -42.95 -20.11 -34.18
C ILE A 4 -42.18 -20.59 -32.92
N ALA A 5 -41.09 -21.33 -33.10
CA ALA A 5 -40.16 -21.66 -32.05
C ALA A 5 -39.17 -20.51 -31.86
N VAL A 6 -39.20 -19.86 -30.72
CA VAL A 6 -38.22 -18.83 -30.33
C VAL A 6 -37.09 -19.57 -29.63
N SER A 7 -35.93 -19.69 -30.29
CA SER A 7 -34.70 -20.16 -29.67
C SER A 7 -34.05 -19.05 -28.84
N PHE A 8 -34.04 -19.20 -27.55
CA PHE A 8 -33.25 -18.35 -26.64
C PHE A 8 -31.78 -18.79 -26.74
N PHE A 9 -30.96 -17.99 -27.39
CA PHE A 9 -29.51 -18.12 -27.35
C PHE A 9 -29.01 -17.54 -26.02
N CYS A 10 -28.71 -18.39 -25.04
CA CYS A 10 -28.06 -17.99 -23.80
C CYS A 10 -26.58 -17.73 -24.10
N LEU A 11 -26.19 -16.47 -24.25
CA LEU A 11 -24.79 -16.07 -24.38
C LEU A 11 -24.13 -16.25 -23.00
N LEU A 12 -23.49 -17.38 -22.77
CA LEU A 12 -22.58 -17.58 -21.65
C LEU A 12 -21.37 -16.66 -21.86
N LEU A 13 -21.37 -15.51 -21.20
CA LEU A 13 -20.18 -14.69 -21.00
C LEU A 13 -19.20 -15.52 -20.17
N LEU A 14 -18.28 -16.22 -20.83
CA LEU A 14 -17.09 -16.75 -20.22
C LEU A 14 -16.29 -15.54 -19.69
N ALA A 15 -16.46 -15.23 -18.41
CA ALA A 15 -15.57 -14.34 -17.69
C ALA A 15 -14.18 -14.97 -17.73
N GLY A 16 -13.36 -14.61 -18.72
CA GLY A 16 -12.00 -15.08 -18.86
C GLY A 16 -11.23 -14.78 -17.59
N CYS A 17 -10.86 -15.82 -16.85
CA CYS A 17 -10.01 -15.71 -15.67
C CYS A 17 -8.67 -15.13 -16.15
N SER A 18 -8.40 -13.85 -15.83
CA SER A 18 -7.10 -13.24 -16.15
C SER A 18 -5.99 -14.10 -15.50
N PRO A 19 -4.93 -14.44 -16.24
CA PRO A 19 -3.86 -15.28 -15.69
C PRO A 19 -3.25 -14.62 -14.47
N LEU A 20 -2.88 -15.44 -13.48
CA LEU A 20 -2.20 -14.97 -12.28
C LEU A 20 -0.86 -14.34 -12.65
N TYR A 21 -0.47 -13.29 -11.93
CA TYR A 21 0.85 -12.64 -12.00
C TYR A 21 1.21 -12.04 -13.36
N THR A 22 0.23 -11.84 -14.23
CA THR A 22 0.44 -11.13 -15.49
C THR A 22 0.00 -9.68 -15.34
N ALA A 23 0.98 -8.78 -15.31
CA ALA A 23 0.72 -7.36 -15.13
C ALA A 23 0.21 -6.70 -16.42
N ARG A 24 -0.65 -5.69 -16.22
CA ARG A 24 -1.17 -4.82 -17.27
C ARG A 24 -1.27 -3.38 -16.75
N ALA A 25 -1.12 -2.40 -17.63
CA ALA A 25 -1.38 -1.03 -17.29
C ALA A 25 -2.87 -0.84 -16.95
N LEU A 26 -3.17 -0.18 -15.85
CA LEU A 26 -4.52 0.22 -15.46
C LEU A 26 -4.78 1.66 -15.90
N THR A 27 -3.85 2.57 -15.61
CA THR A 27 -3.92 3.97 -15.99
C THR A 27 -2.94 4.25 -17.14
N ARG A 28 -3.11 5.41 -17.78
CA ARG A 28 -2.20 5.84 -18.85
C ARG A 28 -0.87 6.31 -18.23
N PRO A 29 0.24 6.21 -18.97
CA PRO A 29 1.48 6.88 -18.60
C PRO A 29 1.28 8.38 -18.45
N GLY A 30 1.94 9.01 -17.47
CA GLY A 30 1.89 10.45 -17.24
C GLY A 30 0.66 10.97 -16.50
N GLU A 31 -0.21 10.10 -15.98
CA GLU A 31 -1.36 10.56 -15.17
C GLU A 31 -0.98 11.00 -13.75
N PHE A 32 0.21 10.59 -13.29
CA PHE A 32 0.75 10.98 -11.99
C PHE A 32 2.07 11.73 -12.16
N THR A 33 2.51 12.40 -11.10
CA THR A 33 3.89 12.91 -11.05
C THR A 33 4.88 11.79 -10.71
N PRO A 34 6.21 12.01 -10.88
CA PRO A 34 7.23 11.03 -10.46
C PRO A 34 7.22 10.68 -8.96
N GLY A 35 6.41 11.35 -8.16
CA GLY A 35 6.16 11.03 -6.74
C GLY A 35 4.95 10.12 -6.52
N ILE A 36 4.47 9.41 -7.53
CA ILE A 36 3.35 8.45 -7.39
C ILE A 36 3.68 7.41 -6.32
N GLU A 37 2.80 7.31 -5.30
CA GLU A 37 2.96 6.46 -4.12
C GLU A 37 1.61 6.13 -3.45
N GLY A 38 1.68 5.37 -2.36
CA GLY A 38 0.61 5.15 -1.41
C GLY A 38 -0.68 4.58 -1.98
N PRO A 39 -0.67 3.56 -2.84
CA PRO A 39 -1.91 3.01 -3.35
C PRO A 39 -2.71 2.37 -2.22
N ALA A 40 -4.00 2.65 -2.16
CA ALA A 40 -4.94 2.05 -1.23
C ALA A 40 -6.30 1.86 -1.89
N CYS A 41 -6.98 0.76 -1.60
CA CYS A 41 -8.32 0.50 -2.13
C CYS A 41 -9.37 0.85 -1.09
N GLY A 42 -10.32 1.68 -1.48
CA GLY A 42 -11.46 2.07 -0.65
C GLY A 42 -12.61 1.08 -0.72
N ARG A 43 -13.61 1.23 0.19
CA ARG A 43 -14.85 0.44 0.19
C ARG A 43 -15.69 0.64 -1.07
N ASP A 44 -15.54 1.77 -1.73
CA ASP A 44 -16.20 2.11 -3.00
C ASP A 44 -15.61 1.37 -4.21
N GLY A 45 -14.57 0.55 -4.00
CA GLY A 45 -13.84 -0.16 -5.05
C GLY A 45 -12.86 0.70 -5.83
N SER A 46 -12.76 2.00 -5.52
CA SER A 46 -11.76 2.89 -6.12
C SER A 46 -10.37 2.65 -5.55
N ILE A 47 -9.37 2.96 -6.36
CA ILE A 47 -7.97 2.99 -5.96
C ILE A 47 -7.60 4.45 -5.69
N TYR A 48 -7.03 4.71 -4.53
CA TYR A 48 -6.49 6.02 -4.16
C TYR A 48 -4.97 5.96 -4.23
N ALA A 49 -4.35 7.02 -4.76
CA ALA A 49 -2.89 7.14 -4.78
C ALA A 49 -2.50 8.64 -4.75
N VAL A 50 -1.31 8.92 -4.24
CA VAL A 50 -0.83 10.30 -4.10
C VAL A 50 -0.27 10.84 -5.41
N ASN A 51 -0.26 12.17 -5.50
CA ASN A 51 0.38 12.94 -6.57
C ASN A 51 -0.22 12.72 -7.97
N PHE A 52 -1.55 12.59 -8.04
CA PHE A 52 -2.29 12.51 -9.30
C PHE A 52 -2.30 13.88 -9.98
N THR A 53 -1.87 13.93 -11.24
CA THR A 53 -1.70 15.13 -12.09
C THR A 53 -0.71 16.16 -11.55
N GLU A 54 -0.76 16.50 -10.27
CA GLU A 54 0.15 17.44 -9.61
C GLU A 54 0.52 16.97 -8.19
N GLN A 55 1.64 17.44 -7.68
CA GLN A 55 2.11 17.12 -6.33
C GLN A 55 1.16 17.68 -5.26
N GLY A 56 1.02 16.96 -4.14
CA GLY A 56 0.11 17.35 -3.06
C GLY A 56 -1.35 16.99 -3.30
N THR A 57 -1.67 16.21 -4.32
CA THR A 57 -3.03 15.70 -4.56
C THR A 57 -3.17 14.22 -4.19
N ILE A 58 -4.39 13.81 -3.92
CA ILE A 58 -4.79 12.40 -3.89
C ILE A 58 -5.72 12.16 -5.07
N GLY A 59 -5.34 11.21 -5.94
CA GLY A 59 -6.18 10.74 -7.03
C GLY A 59 -7.15 9.66 -6.56
N ARG A 60 -8.34 9.61 -7.15
CA ARG A 60 -9.27 8.50 -7.08
C ARG A 60 -9.41 7.89 -8.46
N ILE A 61 -9.06 6.64 -8.58
CA ILE A 61 -9.04 5.89 -9.83
C ILE A 61 -10.11 4.80 -9.76
N SER A 62 -11.04 4.81 -10.73
CA SER A 62 -12.06 3.78 -10.84
C SER A 62 -11.44 2.43 -11.22
N PRO A 63 -12.17 1.30 -11.04
CA PRO A 63 -11.72 -0.02 -11.50
C PRO A 63 -11.44 -0.11 -13.01
N SER A 64 -12.01 0.81 -13.80
CA SER A 64 -11.75 0.92 -15.25
C SER A 64 -10.53 1.76 -15.60
N GLY A 65 -9.83 2.33 -14.61
CA GLY A 65 -8.63 3.15 -14.82
C GLY A 65 -8.90 4.63 -15.06
N LYS A 66 -10.16 5.11 -14.95
CA LYS A 66 -10.46 6.53 -15.03
C LYS A 66 -10.13 7.22 -13.72
N GLY A 67 -9.21 8.20 -13.77
CA GLY A 67 -8.78 8.98 -12.61
C GLY A 67 -9.43 10.36 -12.52
N GLU A 68 -9.52 10.87 -11.30
CA GLU A 68 -9.89 12.25 -10.97
C GLU A 68 -9.15 12.68 -9.69
N VAL A 69 -9.00 13.99 -9.48
CA VAL A 69 -8.50 14.51 -8.20
C VAL A 69 -9.59 14.33 -7.13
N PHE A 70 -9.31 13.52 -6.11
CA PHE A 70 -10.19 13.31 -4.98
C PHE A 70 -10.11 14.46 -3.96
N LEU A 71 -8.87 14.87 -3.62
CA LEU A 71 -8.61 16.02 -2.74
C LEU A 71 -7.24 16.61 -3.03
N LYS A 72 -7.06 17.87 -2.59
CA LYS A 72 -5.75 18.50 -2.45
C LYS A 72 -5.39 18.55 -0.97
N LEU A 73 -4.17 18.21 -0.64
CA LEU A 73 -3.62 18.38 0.70
C LEU A 73 -3.40 19.89 1.00
N PRO A 74 -3.36 20.28 2.25
CA PRO A 74 -2.96 21.66 2.63
C PRO A 74 -1.64 22.06 1.98
N ALA A 75 -1.42 23.37 1.84
CA ALA A 75 -0.22 23.93 1.22
C ALA A 75 1.06 23.32 1.83
N ASP A 76 2.04 23.05 0.97
CA ASP A 76 3.35 22.46 1.29
C ASP A 76 3.31 21.02 1.81
N SER A 77 2.14 20.36 1.79
CA SER A 77 2.02 18.94 2.15
C SER A 77 2.17 18.04 0.93
N VAL A 78 2.91 16.96 1.10
CA VAL A 78 3.07 15.91 0.09
C VAL A 78 2.70 14.57 0.72
N GLY A 79 1.62 13.97 0.24
CA GLY A 79 1.21 12.63 0.68
C GLY A 79 2.18 11.56 0.22
N ASN A 80 2.29 10.48 1.02
CA ASN A 80 3.01 9.27 0.67
C ASN A 80 2.12 8.03 0.94
N GLY A 81 2.36 7.25 1.98
CA GLY A 81 1.56 6.08 2.29
C GLY A 81 0.10 6.42 2.65
N ILE A 82 -0.85 5.66 2.10
CA ILE A 82 -2.28 5.75 2.43
C ILE A 82 -2.75 4.44 3.06
N ARG A 83 -3.60 4.53 4.09
CA ARG A 83 -4.32 3.40 4.70
C ARG A 83 -5.77 3.77 4.99
N PHE A 84 -6.64 2.77 4.89
CA PHE A 84 -8.00 2.85 5.40
C PHE A 84 -8.16 2.03 6.68
N ASP A 85 -8.87 2.56 7.66
CA ASP A 85 -9.35 1.75 8.79
C ASP A 85 -10.69 1.06 8.48
N ARG A 86 -11.15 0.23 9.40
CA ARG A 86 -12.42 -0.50 9.26
C ARG A 86 -13.65 0.41 9.21
N ALA A 87 -13.56 1.62 9.74
CA ALA A 87 -14.65 2.61 9.65
C ALA A 87 -14.62 3.37 8.31
N GLY A 88 -13.60 3.16 7.47
CA GLY A 88 -13.42 3.82 6.18
C GLY A 88 -12.73 5.17 6.27
N ASN A 89 -12.13 5.52 7.43
CA ASN A 89 -11.28 6.69 7.49
C ASN A 89 -9.99 6.44 6.69
N MET A 90 -9.59 7.43 5.90
CA MET A 90 -8.32 7.41 5.17
C MET A 90 -7.25 8.10 6.01
N TYR A 91 -6.10 7.46 6.19
CA TYR A 91 -4.91 8.06 6.80
C TYR A 91 -3.85 8.24 5.73
N ILE A 92 -3.19 9.40 5.74
CA ILE A 92 -2.20 9.79 4.73
C ILE A 92 -0.95 10.27 5.47
N ALA A 93 0.18 9.60 5.26
CA ALA A 93 1.47 10.09 5.74
C ALA A 93 1.85 11.35 4.95
N ASP A 94 2.20 12.43 5.66
CA ASP A 94 2.71 13.64 5.04
C ASP A 94 4.25 13.62 5.10
N TYR A 95 4.82 13.39 3.95
CA TYR A 95 6.25 13.22 3.74
C TYR A 95 7.08 14.48 4.06
N VAL A 96 6.46 15.65 4.15
CA VAL A 96 7.15 16.96 4.33
C VAL A 96 6.95 17.52 5.73
N ASN A 97 5.74 17.45 6.28
CA ASN A 97 5.37 18.22 7.47
C ASN A 97 5.32 17.41 8.78
N HIS A 98 6.01 16.26 8.85
CA HIS A 98 6.16 15.47 10.08
C HIS A 98 4.82 15.07 10.73
N GLN A 99 3.82 14.69 9.91
CA GLN A 99 2.45 14.45 10.36
C GLN A 99 1.74 13.37 9.57
N VAL A 100 0.59 12.96 10.07
CA VAL A 100 -0.35 12.07 9.39
C VAL A 100 -1.71 12.76 9.35
N PHE A 101 -2.30 12.85 8.16
CA PHE A 101 -3.67 13.32 7.99
C PHE A 101 -4.69 12.20 8.17
N LYS A 102 -5.91 12.59 8.55
CA LYS A 102 -7.12 11.76 8.52
C LYS A 102 -8.18 12.42 7.66
N VAL A 103 -8.84 11.63 6.83
CA VAL A 103 -10.00 12.05 6.03
C VAL A 103 -11.17 11.13 6.43
N ALA A 104 -12.25 11.71 6.93
CA ALA A 104 -13.43 10.95 7.33
C ALA A 104 -14.22 10.44 6.10
N PRO A 105 -14.93 9.29 6.22
CA PRO A 105 -15.76 8.77 5.13
C PRO A 105 -16.76 9.80 4.63
N GLY A 106 -16.99 9.84 3.32
CA GLY A 106 -17.93 10.77 2.68
C GLY A 106 -17.44 12.22 2.61
N THR A 107 -16.19 12.49 3.01
CA THR A 107 -15.58 13.83 2.90
C THR A 107 -14.34 13.80 2.03
N SER A 108 -13.86 14.99 1.64
CA SER A 108 -12.54 15.19 1.01
C SER A 108 -11.73 16.24 1.79
N LYS A 109 -11.97 16.34 3.11
CA LYS A 109 -11.30 17.32 3.96
C LYS A 109 -10.27 16.63 4.85
N PRO A 110 -8.95 16.78 4.57
CA PRO A 110 -7.91 16.25 5.43
C PRO A 110 -7.81 17.10 6.71
N VAL A 111 -7.68 16.43 7.84
CA VAL A 111 -7.37 17.05 9.14
C VAL A 111 -6.10 16.41 9.69
N VAL A 112 -5.26 17.18 10.38
CA VAL A 112 -4.08 16.62 11.05
C VAL A 112 -4.56 15.68 12.15
N PHE A 113 -4.17 14.41 12.04
CA PHE A 113 -4.51 13.37 13.00
C PHE A 113 -3.40 13.17 14.05
N ALA A 114 -2.17 13.16 13.59
CA ALA A 114 -0.99 13.01 14.44
C ALA A 114 0.15 13.87 13.89
N SER A 115 0.96 14.43 14.77
CA SER A 115 2.12 15.23 14.40
C SER A 115 3.20 15.10 15.46
N ASN A 116 4.47 15.08 15.06
CA ASN A 116 5.60 15.10 15.99
C ASN A 116 6.84 15.65 15.28
N SER A 117 7.41 16.73 15.81
CA SER A 117 8.58 17.41 15.23
C SER A 117 9.86 16.53 15.19
N MET A 118 9.87 15.39 15.88
CA MET A 118 10.99 14.43 15.81
C MET A 118 10.83 13.40 14.68
N MET A 119 9.71 13.39 13.96
CA MET A 119 9.59 12.64 12.71
C MET A 119 10.48 13.27 11.65
N ASN A 120 11.07 12.45 10.77
CA ASN A 120 11.82 12.92 9.61
C ASN A 120 10.88 13.15 8.42
N GLN A 121 10.43 12.04 7.84
CA GLN A 121 9.62 11.98 6.63
C GLN A 121 8.66 10.80 6.74
N PRO A 122 7.53 10.90 7.52
CA PRO A 122 6.57 9.81 7.59
C PRO A 122 6.25 9.27 6.19
N ASN A 123 6.64 8.02 5.93
CA ASN A 123 6.68 7.47 4.59
C ASN A 123 5.50 6.50 4.36
N ASP A 124 5.57 5.27 4.83
CA ASP A 124 4.48 4.31 4.68
C ASP A 124 3.81 4.03 6.04
N LEU A 125 2.57 3.58 5.98
CA LEU A 125 1.74 3.29 7.14
C LEU A 125 1.32 1.82 7.13
N ALA A 126 1.25 1.21 8.31
CA ALA A 126 0.54 -0.04 8.55
C ALA A 126 -0.52 0.20 9.63
N ILE A 127 -1.60 -0.57 9.61
CA ILE A 127 -2.67 -0.45 10.59
C ILE A 127 -2.97 -1.80 11.23
N SER A 128 -2.98 -1.86 12.56
CA SER A 128 -3.39 -3.03 13.32
C SER A 128 -4.91 -3.22 13.25
N PHE A 129 -5.40 -4.39 13.64
CA PHE A 129 -6.82 -4.66 13.74
C PHE A 129 -7.54 -3.69 14.70
N GLY A 130 -6.86 -3.28 15.78
CA GLY A 130 -7.38 -2.31 16.78
C GLY A 130 -7.27 -0.84 16.35
N GLY A 131 -6.79 -0.54 15.15
CA GLY A 131 -6.70 0.83 14.63
C GLY A 131 -5.41 1.58 15.00
N THR A 132 -4.47 0.95 15.71
CA THR A 132 -3.14 1.54 15.93
C THR A 132 -2.39 1.60 14.61
N LEU A 133 -1.86 2.78 14.26
CA LEU A 133 -1.00 2.97 13.10
C LEU A 133 0.47 2.78 13.49
N TYR A 134 1.22 2.20 12.57
CA TYR A 134 2.68 2.18 12.57
C TYR A 134 3.16 2.95 11.35
N ALA A 135 4.12 3.85 11.54
CA ALA A 135 4.70 4.63 10.45
C ALA A 135 6.19 4.33 10.33
N SER A 136 6.64 4.08 9.11
CA SER A 136 8.05 4.13 8.76
C SER A 136 8.45 5.58 8.51
N ASP A 137 9.67 5.92 8.88
CA ASP A 137 10.11 7.30 8.91
C ASP A 137 11.61 7.40 8.56
N PRO A 138 11.94 7.40 7.26
CA PRO A 138 13.32 7.45 6.80
C PRO A 138 13.95 8.84 6.93
N ASN A 139 15.27 8.86 7.02
CA ASN A 139 16.12 9.99 6.73
C ASN A 139 17.02 9.60 5.55
N TRP A 140 16.61 9.92 4.33
CA TRP A 140 17.29 9.50 3.11
C TRP A 140 18.72 9.98 3.00
N PRO A 141 19.04 11.28 3.27
CA PRO A 141 20.41 11.78 3.23
C PRO A 141 21.35 11.05 4.19
N ALA A 142 20.89 10.78 5.42
CA ALA A 142 21.66 10.10 6.44
C ALA A 142 21.66 8.57 6.27
N LYS A 143 20.83 8.02 5.38
CA LYS A 143 20.58 6.57 5.20
C LYS A 143 20.17 5.87 6.50
N THR A 144 19.41 6.56 7.34
CA THR A 144 18.86 6.07 8.60
C THR A 144 17.35 6.11 8.58
N GLY A 145 16.72 5.66 9.66
CA GLY A 145 15.27 5.70 9.83
C GLY A 145 14.86 5.35 11.23
N GLN A 146 13.59 5.55 11.48
CA GLN A 146 12.93 5.24 12.75
C GLN A 146 11.52 4.70 12.50
N LEU A 147 10.88 4.21 13.55
CA LEU A 147 9.52 3.68 13.52
C LEU A 147 8.68 4.38 14.58
N TRP A 148 7.44 4.67 14.23
CA TRP A 148 6.48 5.31 15.10
C TRP A 148 5.23 4.48 15.30
N LYS A 149 4.69 4.50 16.52
CA LYS A 149 3.33 4.09 16.86
C LYS A 149 2.47 5.34 16.97
N ILE A 150 1.28 5.29 16.39
CA ILE A 150 0.26 6.33 16.50
C ILE A 150 -1.02 5.66 16.99
N THR A 151 -1.46 6.04 18.17
CA THR A 151 -2.67 5.47 18.80
C THR A 151 -3.94 5.98 18.15
N VAL A 152 -5.07 5.34 18.41
CA VAL A 152 -6.38 5.71 17.84
C VAL A 152 -6.84 7.14 18.17
N ASP A 153 -6.24 7.76 19.18
CA ASP A 153 -6.44 9.16 19.57
C ASP A 153 -5.33 10.10 19.07
N GLY A 154 -4.44 9.62 18.17
CA GLY A 154 -3.42 10.43 17.51
C GLY A 154 -2.12 10.64 18.30
N ARG A 155 -1.97 10.04 19.49
CA ARG A 155 -0.70 10.14 20.24
C ARG A 155 0.40 9.36 19.56
N THR A 156 1.59 9.95 19.51
CA THR A 156 2.77 9.36 18.84
C THR A 156 3.78 8.84 19.85
N THR A 157 4.38 7.70 19.57
CA THR A 157 5.49 7.12 20.34
C THR A 157 6.53 6.59 19.37
N ARG A 158 7.79 6.99 19.53
CA ARG A 158 8.89 6.41 18.76
C ARG A 158 9.23 5.03 19.30
N LEU A 159 9.14 4.00 18.46
CA LEU A 159 9.34 2.60 18.82
C LEU A 159 10.75 2.10 18.54
N ALA A 160 11.38 2.62 17.48
CA ALA A 160 12.75 2.28 17.11
C ALA A 160 13.43 3.47 16.44
N GLU A 161 14.74 3.55 16.63
CA GLU A 161 15.64 4.53 16.02
C GLU A 161 16.90 3.83 15.52
N LYS A 162 17.74 4.57 14.77
CA LYS A 162 19.01 4.07 14.22
C LYS A 162 18.83 2.82 13.35
N MET A 163 17.68 2.73 12.68
CA MET A 163 17.47 1.77 11.61
C MET A 163 18.12 2.28 10.32
N GLY A 164 18.13 1.44 9.27
CA GLY A 164 18.44 1.90 7.92
C GLY A 164 17.31 2.76 7.35
N THR A 165 17.30 2.97 6.03
CA THR A 165 16.24 3.74 5.35
C THR A 165 14.92 2.97 5.38
N THR A 166 14.17 3.12 6.48
CA THR A 166 12.85 2.46 6.66
C THR A 166 11.87 2.94 5.59
N ASN A 167 11.14 2.00 4.99
CA ASN A 167 10.19 2.30 3.92
C ASN A 167 8.93 1.44 4.09
N GLY A 168 8.65 0.50 3.19
CA GLY A 168 7.46 -0.34 3.30
C GLY A 168 7.29 -0.95 4.69
N ILE A 169 6.07 -0.93 5.22
CA ILE A 169 5.72 -1.39 6.55
C ILE A 169 4.36 -2.10 6.52
N GLU A 170 4.24 -3.25 7.20
CA GLU A 170 2.98 -4.01 7.24
C GLU A 170 2.84 -4.83 8.51
N VAL A 171 1.60 -4.97 8.99
CA VAL A 171 1.23 -5.83 10.14
C VAL A 171 0.70 -7.16 9.63
N SER A 172 1.19 -8.28 10.19
CA SER A 172 0.73 -9.63 9.88
C SER A 172 -0.77 -9.82 10.13
N PRO A 173 -1.42 -10.84 9.51
CA PRO A 173 -2.86 -11.08 9.70
C PRO A 173 -3.27 -11.32 11.14
N ASP A 174 -2.44 -11.98 11.94
CA ASP A 174 -2.67 -12.24 13.36
C ASP A 174 -2.39 -11.03 14.27
N GLY A 175 -1.88 -9.93 13.70
CA GLY A 175 -1.59 -8.70 14.43
C GLY A 175 -0.35 -8.76 15.33
N ARG A 176 0.44 -9.85 15.29
CA ARG A 176 1.54 -10.11 16.23
C ARG A 176 2.92 -9.79 15.67
N THR A 177 3.01 -9.50 14.38
CA THR A 177 4.29 -9.20 13.71
C THR A 177 4.17 -7.91 12.91
N LEU A 178 5.15 -7.03 13.06
CA LEU A 178 5.37 -5.90 12.18
C LEU A 178 6.56 -6.22 11.27
N TYR A 179 6.33 -6.14 9.97
CA TYR A 179 7.39 -6.18 8.95
C TYR A 179 7.77 -4.78 8.55
N VAL A 180 9.07 -4.53 8.41
CA VAL A 180 9.61 -3.24 7.94
C VAL A 180 10.78 -3.51 7.02
N ASN A 181 10.79 -2.89 5.84
CA ASN A 181 11.97 -2.96 5.00
C ASN A 181 12.87 -1.72 5.16
N GLU A 182 14.13 -1.93 4.92
CA GLU A 182 15.17 -0.90 4.78
C GLU A 182 15.65 -0.89 3.32
N SER A 183 15.22 0.12 2.56
CA SER A 183 15.42 0.20 1.11
C SER A 183 16.88 0.11 0.69
N ALA A 184 17.73 1.00 1.20
CA ALA A 184 19.13 1.07 0.82
C ALA A 184 19.95 -0.12 1.34
N GLN A 185 19.57 -0.68 2.49
CA GLN A 185 20.21 -1.82 3.12
C GLN A 185 19.72 -3.16 2.56
N ARG A 186 18.64 -3.18 1.78
CA ARG A 186 18.08 -4.37 1.13
C ARG A 186 17.71 -5.48 2.13
N LYS A 187 17.16 -5.08 3.29
CA LYS A 187 16.76 -5.96 4.38
C LYS A 187 15.30 -5.76 4.73
N ILE A 188 14.63 -6.85 5.07
CA ILE A 188 13.30 -6.82 5.67
C ILE A 188 13.45 -7.37 7.08
N TRP A 189 12.98 -6.61 8.04
CA TRP A 189 12.97 -6.97 9.46
C TRP A 189 11.58 -7.38 9.90
N SER A 190 11.49 -8.28 10.86
CA SER A 190 10.28 -8.57 11.61
C SER A 190 10.47 -8.19 13.07
N PHE A 191 9.44 -7.63 13.67
CA PHE A 191 9.34 -7.32 15.09
C PHE A 191 8.11 -8.01 15.65
N ALA A 192 8.19 -8.53 16.86
CA ALA A 192 7.01 -8.95 17.60
C ALA A 192 6.30 -7.69 18.14
N ILE A 193 4.95 -7.74 18.18
CA ILE A 193 4.09 -6.69 18.72
C ILE A 193 3.49 -7.21 20.02
N ASP A 194 3.65 -6.47 21.13
CA ASP A 194 3.01 -6.77 22.42
C ASP A 194 1.55 -6.28 22.47
N SER A 195 0.87 -6.55 23.59
CA SER A 195 -0.53 -6.14 23.82
C SER A 195 -0.73 -4.62 23.78
N ASP A 196 0.29 -3.85 24.09
CA ASP A 196 0.26 -2.38 24.08
C ASP A 196 0.67 -1.79 22.73
N GLY A 197 1.00 -2.65 21.76
CA GLY A 197 1.45 -2.27 20.43
C GLY A 197 2.91 -1.82 20.38
N ASN A 198 3.74 -2.16 21.37
CA ASN A 198 5.18 -1.88 21.32
C ASN A 198 5.92 -3.00 20.60
N LEU A 199 7.11 -2.68 20.09
CA LEU A 199 7.92 -3.60 19.29
C LEU A 199 9.05 -4.21 20.13
N PHE A 200 9.28 -5.51 19.92
CA PHE A 200 10.42 -6.21 20.50
C PHE A 200 10.91 -7.34 19.58
N GLY A 201 12.04 -7.95 19.91
CA GLY A 201 12.52 -9.13 19.22
C GLY A 201 12.84 -8.92 17.75
N LYS A 202 13.48 -7.80 17.37
CA LYS A 202 13.92 -7.54 15.98
C LYS A 202 14.68 -8.72 15.41
N LYS A 203 14.24 -9.26 14.26
CA LYS A 203 14.87 -10.38 13.54
C LYS A 203 14.96 -10.06 12.05
N LEU A 204 16.05 -10.48 11.41
CA LEU A 204 16.13 -10.44 9.95
C LEU A 204 15.13 -11.44 9.38
N PHE A 205 14.18 -10.93 8.59
CA PHE A 205 13.19 -11.76 7.91
C PHE A 205 13.69 -12.18 6.53
N LYS A 206 14.24 -11.23 5.76
CA LYS A 206 14.76 -11.48 4.42
C LYS A 206 15.81 -10.43 4.04
N SER A 207 16.78 -10.82 3.20
CA SER A 207 17.70 -9.90 2.52
C SER A 207 17.85 -10.30 1.06
N PHE A 208 18.26 -9.34 0.23
CA PHE A 208 18.58 -9.57 -1.17
C PHE A 208 19.91 -8.90 -1.50
N GLU A 209 20.65 -9.49 -2.45
CA GLU A 209 21.94 -8.98 -2.86
C GLU A 209 21.82 -7.81 -3.85
N ASP A 210 20.71 -7.78 -4.62
CA ASP A 210 20.43 -6.79 -5.66
C ASP A 210 19.25 -5.88 -5.27
N HIS A 211 19.18 -4.71 -5.85
CA HIS A 211 18.07 -3.75 -5.83
C HIS A 211 17.40 -3.52 -4.45
N GLY A 212 16.89 -2.34 -4.25
CA GLY A 212 16.19 -1.96 -3.03
C GLY A 212 14.75 -2.46 -2.95
N PHE A 213 14.09 -1.98 -1.92
CA PHE A 213 12.67 -2.17 -1.68
C PHE A 213 11.98 -0.81 -1.62
N ASP A 214 10.65 -0.84 -1.77
CA ASP A 214 9.79 0.28 -1.49
C ASP A 214 8.57 -0.22 -0.68
N GLY A 215 7.34 0.02 -1.06
CA GLY A 215 6.19 -0.40 -0.31
C GLY A 215 5.96 -1.93 -0.25
N MET A 216 5.13 -2.37 0.68
CA MET A 216 4.78 -3.79 0.82
C MET A 216 3.43 -3.98 1.50
N ARG A 217 2.73 -5.11 1.20
CA ARG A 217 1.43 -5.49 1.77
C ARG A 217 1.32 -7.00 1.91
N CYS A 218 0.53 -7.45 2.90
CA CYS A 218 0.18 -8.86 3.08
C CYS A 218 -1.11 -9.25 2.37
N ASP A 219 -1.19 -10.52 1.94
CA ASP A 219 -2.46 -11.20 1.73
C ASP A 219 -3.00 -11.80 3.04
N VAL A 220 -4.21 -12.37 3.00
CA VAL A 220 -4.86 -12.97 4.18
C VAL A 220 -4.15 -14.18 4.75
N ASP A 221 -3.29 -14.85 3.96
CA ASP A 221 -2.48 -15.99 4.40
C ASP A 221 -1.13 -15.54 4.99
N GLY A 222 -0.87 -14.23 5.01
CA GLY A 222 0.36 -13.63 5.52
C GLY A 222 1.53 -13.66 4.54
N ASN A 223 1.29 -13.97 3.26
CA ASN A 223 2.32 -13.80 2.26
C ASN A 223 2.57 -12.30 2.03
N LEU A 224 3.83 -11.89 2.06
CA LEU A 224 4.24 -10.51 1.92
C LEU A 224 4.61 -10.21 0.47
N TYR A 225 3.95 -9.24 -0.14
CA TYR A 225 4.26 -8.72 -1.47
C TYR A 225 5.07 -7.44 -1.31
N VAL A 226 6.27 -7.42 -1.85
CA VAL A 226 7.23 -6.33 -1.67
C VAL A 226 7.68 -5.81 -3.02
N THR A 227 7.55 -4.51 -3.23
CA THR A 227 8.03 -3.87 -4.46
C THR A 227 9.56 -3.81 -4.47
N ARG A 228 10.17 -4.17 -5.60
CA ARG A 228 11.62 -4.19 -5.83
C ARG A 228 11.99 -3.00 -6.72
N TYR A 229 12.14 -1.83 -6.09
CA TYR A 229 12.50 -0.58 -6.78
C TYR A 229 13.86 -0.71 -7.47
N GLY A 230 13.92 -0.31 -8.73
CA GLY A 230 15.08 -0.47 -9.60
C GLY A 230 15.14 -1.81 -10.34
N LYS A 231 14.55 -2.89 -9.80
CA LYS A 231 14.45 -4.18 -10.48
C LYS A 231 13.24 -4.26 -11.42
N GLY A 232 12.13 -3.66 -11.02
CA GLY A 232 10.88 -3.65 -11.79
C GLY A 232 9.97 -4.83 -11.48
N THR A 233 10.07 -5.37 -10.27
CA THR A 233 9.27 -6.54 -9.87
C THR A 233 8.56 -6.32 -8.54
N VAL A 234 7.56 -7.14 -8.27
CA VAL A 234 7.01 -7.41 -6.94
C VAL A 234 7.41 -8.83 -6.56
N VAL A 235 8.10 -9.00 -5.43
CA VAL A 235 8.41 -10.32 -4.89
C VAL A 235 7.33 -10.74 -3.89
N LYS A 236 6.83 -11.97 -4.03
CA LYS A 236 5.93 -12.61 -3.05
C LYS A 236 6.76 -13.50 -2.14
N LEU A 237 6.70 -13.25 -0.84
CA LEU A 237 7.38 -14.01 0.21
C LEU A 237 6.36 -14.75 1.07
N SER A 238 6.64 -16.01 1.42
CA SER A 238 5.85 -16.73 2.43
C SER A 238 6.04 -16.12 3.82
N PRO A 239 5.20 -16.47 4.82
CA PRO A 239 5.40 -16.07 6.21
C PRO A 239 6.75 -16.51 6.82
N SER A 240 7.45 -17.45 6.19
CA SER A 240 8.80 -17.89 6.56
C SER A 240 9.93 -17.20 5.78
N GLY A 241 9.60 -16.23 4.91
CA GLY A 241 10.58 -15.50 4.09
C GLY A 241 11.06 -16.24 2.83
N LYS A 242 10.41 -17.37 2.46
CA LYS A 242 10.71 -18.07 1.18
C LYS A 242 10.11 -17.28 0.02
N VAL A 243 10.88 -17.06 -1.04
CA VAL A 243 10.38 -16.51 -2.31
C VAL A 243 9.42 -17.50 -2.96
N LEU A 244 8.18 -17.08 -3.18
CA LEU A 244 7.13 -17.86 -3.83
C LEU A 244 6.96 -17.48 -5.31
N ALA A 245 7.09 -16.18 -5.61
CA ALA A 245 7.00 -15.66 -6.96
C ALA A 245 7.77 -14.33 -7.07
N GLU A 246 8.16 -13.97 -8.27
CA GLU A 246 8.65 -12.64 -8.63
C GLU A 246 7.93 -12.20 -9.90
N ILE A 247 7.24 -11.05 -9.84
CA ILE A 247 6.24 -10.61 -10.81
C ILE A 247 6.76 -9.35 -11.48
N ASP A 248 6.94 -9.35 -12.79
CA ASP A 248 7.28 -8.15 -13.57
C ASP A 248 6.08 -7.18 -13.56
N VAL A 249 6.35 -5.89 -13.35
CA VAL A 249 5.33 -4.86 -13.25
C VAL A 249 5.43 -3.78 -14.34
N LEU A 250 6.02 -4.13 -15.47
CA LEU A 250 6.04 -3.31 -16.69
C LEU A 250 6.75 -1.94 -16.53
N GLY A 251 7.70 -1.85 -15.63
CA GLY A 251 8.51 -0.66 -15.37
C GLY A 251 9.50 -0.92 -14.24
N LYS A 252 10.62 -0.20 -14.21
CA LYS A 252 11.74 -0.49 -13.31
C LYS A 252 11.56 0.04 -11.88
N LYS A 253 10.56 0.90 -11.65
CA LYS A 253 10.43 1.63 -10.39
C LYS A 253 9.06 1.45 -9.71
N PRO A 254 8.68 0.20 -9.34
CA PRO A 254 7.48 0.01 -8.54
C PRO A 254 7.69 0.61 -7.15
N SER A 255 6.84 1.57 -6.75
CA SER A 255 6.97 2.21 -5.44
C SER A 255 6.14 1.49 -4.38
N ASN A 256 4.86 1.21 -4.61
CA ASN A 256 4.05 0.58 -3.57
C ASN A 256 2.94 -0.30 -4.18
N ILE A 257 2.22 -1.04 -3.34
CA ILE A 257 1.21 -2.02 -3.75
C ILE A 257 0.00 -1.95 -2.84
N CYS A 258 -1.21 -2.17 -3.37
CA CYS A 258 -2.41 -2.47 -2.60
C CYS A 258 -3.22 -3.57 -3.27
N PHE A 259 -4.23 -4.08 -2.58
CA PHE A 259 -5.13 -5.10 -3.08
C PHE A 259 -6.57 -4.60 -3.10
N GLY A 260 -7.31 -4.97 -4.13
CA GLY A 260 -8.69 -4.58 -4.32
C GLY A 260 -9.39 -5.39 -5.39
N GLY A 261 -10.32 -4.75 -6.11
CA GLY A 261 -11.22 -5.43 -7.03
C GLY A 261 -12.39 -6.07 -6.27
N PRO A 262 -13.33 -6.73 -6.98
CA PRO A 262 -14.57 -7.23 -6.38
C PRO A 262 -14.35 -8.37 -5.38
N ASP A 263 -13.21 -9.04 -5.43
CA ASP A 263 -12.86 -10.19 -4.59
C ASP A 263 -11.54 -10.00 -3.81
N GLY A 264 -10.98 -8.78 -3.82
CA GLY A 264 -9.72 -8.46 -3.14
C GLY A 264 -8.47 -9.09 -3.76
N ARG A 265 -8.60 -9.76 -4.92
CA ARG A 265 -7.52 -10.51 -5.57
C ARG A 265 -6.90 -9.80 -6.77
N THR A 266 -7.05 -8.49 -6.85
CA THR A 266 -6.34 -7.65 -7.82
C THR A 266 -5.31 -6.82 -7.06
N ALA A 267 -4.04 -7.04 -7.34
CA ALA A 267 -2.97 -6.18 -6.88
C ALA A 267 -2.87 -4.95 -7.80
N TYR A 268 -2.70 -3.78 -7.21
CA TYR A 268 -2.46 -2.51 -7.90
C TYR A 268 -1.12 -1.98 -7.41
N VAL A 269 -0.24 -1.65 -8.35
CA VAL A 269 1.13 -1.21 -8.07
C VAL A 269 1.32 0.17 -8.68
N THR A 270 1.77 1.11 -7.88
CA THR A 270 2.24 2.42 -8.36
C THR A 270 3.61 2.25 -8.99
N GLU A 271 3.75 2.71 -10.23
CA GLU A 271 4.95 2.55 -11.05
C GLU A 271 5.46 3.92 -11.51
N VAL A 272 6.62 4.31 -10.98
CA VAL A 272 7.19 5.66 -11.08
C VAL A 272 7.80 5.95 -12.46
N GLU A 273 8.38 4.95 -13.15
CA GLU A 273 9.07 5.18 -14.42
C GLU A 273 8.14 5.72 -15.50
N HIS A 274 6.90 5.19 -15.54
CA HIS A 274 5.86 5.65 -16.46
C HIS A 274 4.76 6.46 -15.77
N THR A 275 4.90 6.74 -14.46
CA THR A 275 3.95 7.53 -13.66
C THR A 275 2.51 7.07 -13.82
N ARG A 276 2.29 5.78 -13.56
CA ARG A 276 1.01 5.08 -13.77
C ARG A 276 0.75 4.03 -12.71
N ILE A 277 -0.45 3.47 -12.69
CA ILE A 277 -0.80 2.27 -11.94
C ILE A 277 -0.82 1.07 -12.89
N VAL A 278 -0.20 -0.02 -12.48
CA VAL A 278 -0.32 -1.34 -13.11
C VAL A 278 -1.10 -2.28 -12.21
N SER A 279 -1.67 -3.35 -12.77
CA SER A 279 -2.45 -4.32 -12.01
C SER A 279 -2.19 -5.74 -12.47
N PHE A 280 -2.31 -6.70 -11.57
CA PHE A 280 -2.28 -8.13 -11.86
C PHE A 280 -3.16 -8.93 -10.89
N ARG A 281 -3.52 -10.15 -11.28
CA ARG A 281 -4.32 -11.05 -10.43
C ARG A 281 -3.43 -11.88 -9.51
N VAL A 282 -3.94 -12.15 -8.30
CA VAL A 282 -3.32 -12.99 -7.28
C VAL A 282 -4.29 -14.06 -6.78
N GLU A 283 -3.79 -15.09 -6.06
CA GLU A 283 -4.61 -16.22 -5.59
C GLU A 283 -5.46 -15.88 -4.37
N ARG A 284 -4.97 -14.99 -3.52
CA ARG A 284 -5.58 -14.68 -2.21
C ARG A 284 -5.93 -13.22 -2.12
N PRO A 285 -7.02 -12.85 -1.44
CA PRO A 285 -7.34 -11.46 -1.22
C PRO A 285 -6.30 -10.77 -0.32
N GLY A 286 -6.11 -9.48 -0.53
CA GLY A 286 -5.25 -8.68 0.34
C GLY A 286 -5.83 -8.50 1.73
N LEU A 287 -4.97 -8.50 2.75
CA LEU A 287 -5.36 -8.38 4.14
C LEU A 287 -6.13 -7.07 4.42
N ALA A 288 -5.63 -5.93 3.94
CA ALA A 288 -6.27 -4.63 4.15
C ALA A 288 -7.68 -4.59 3.53
N TRP A 289 -7.83 -5.15 2.32
CA TRP A 289 -9.12 -5.25 1.64
C TRP A 289 -10.08 -6.15 2.44
N SER A 290 -9.63 -7.32 2.87
CA SER A 290 -10.45 -8.26 3.65
C SER A 290 -10.97 -7.61 4.94
N ARG A 291 -10.11 -6.85 5.64
CA ARG A 291 -10.48 -6.13 6.87
C ARG A 291 -11.49 -5.00 6.63
N LEU A 292 -11.48 -4.36 5.46
CA LEU A 292 -12.48 -3.35 5.11
C LEU A 292 -13.89 -3.94 4.98
N PHE A 293 -14.01 -5.20 4.59
CA PHE A 293 -15.28 -5.88 4.35
C PHE A 293 -15.64 -6.90 5.43
N ASP A 294 -14.85 -6.97 6.51
CA ASP A 294 -15.03 -7.89 7.65
C ASP A 294 -15.09 -9.37 7.21
N LEU A 295 -14.19 -9.78 6.28
CA LEU A 295 -14.09 -11.11 5.69
C LEU A 295 -12.94 -11.92 6.28
#